data_c424950c48cafde4d09340b57c0a944b
#
_entry.id   c424950c48cafde4d09340b57c0a944b
#
_cell.length_a   1.000
_cell.length_b   1.000
_cell.length_c   1.000
_cell.angle_alpha   90.00
_cell.angle_beta   90.00
_cell.angle_gamma   90.00
#
_symmetry.space_group_name_H-M   'P 1'
#
loop_
_entity.id
_entity.type
_entity.pdbx_description
1 polymer ?
#
loop_
_entity_poly.entity_id
_entity_poly.type
_entity_poly.pdbx_seq_one_letter_code
_entity_poly.pdbx_strand_id
1 'polypeptide(L)'
;MQHAVADWKVLAQDTRNVYGAEAKYRLAQYLFDTGKIADSEKEVLNYLEVSTPHTYWLARSFVLLSDIYAKLDRKLEARQYLLSLKQNYQANDDIAGMIESRLEKLNE
;
A
#
# COMPACT_ATOMS: atom_id res chain seq x y z
N MET A 1 -8.51 -6.36 -17.74
CA MET A 1 -7.37 -5.86 -16.92
C MET A 1 -6.78 -4.55 -17.46
N GLN A 2 -6.46 -4.47 -18.74
CA GLN A 2 -5.85 -3.25 -19.29
C GLN A 2 -6.76 -2.02 -19.17
N HIS A 3 -8.06 -2.18 -19.35
CA HIS A 3 -9.00 -1.06 -19.16
C HIS A 3 -9.04 -0.59 -17.73
N ALA A 4 -9.05 -1.51 -16.76
CA ALA A 4 -9.06 -1.15 -15.35
C ALA A 4 -7.76 -0.40 -14.96
N VAL A 5 -6.61 -0.85 -15.48
CA VAL A 5 -5.33 -0.17 -15.22
C VAL A 5 -5.33 1.24 -15.79
N ALA A 6 -5.83 1.42 -17.02
CA ALA A 6 -5.92 2.75 -17.64
C ALA A 6 -6.82 3.67 -16.83
N ASP A 7 -7.98 3.18 -16.38
CA ASP A 7 -8.92 3.95 -15.55
C ASP A 7 -8.27 4.32 -14.21
N TRP A 8 -7.54 3.40 -13.59
CA TRP A 8 -6.84 3.68 -12.33
C TRP A 8 -5.78 4.77 -12.50
N LYS A 9 -5.06 4.79 -13.63
CA LYS A 9 -4.05 5.81 -13.89
C LYS A 9 -4.66 7.19 -14.01
N VAL A 10 -5.82 7.30 -14.65
CA VAL A 10 -6.55 8.58 -14.76
C VAL A 10 -7.05 9.02 -13.39
N LEU A 11 -7.72 8.14 -12.64
CA LEU A 11 -8.26 8.46 -11.33
C LEU A 11 -7.17 8.76 -10.32
N ALA A 12 -6.03 8.07 -10.40
CA ALA A 12 -4.91 8.22 -9.47
C ALA A 12 -4.24 9.60 -9.54
N GLN A 13 -4.54 10.40 -10.55
CA GLN A 13 -4.02 11.77 -10.66
C GLN A 13 -4.59 12.70 -9.60
N ASP A 14 -5.75 12.37 -9.02
CA ASP A 14 -6.37 13.17 -7.98
C ASP A 14 -6.60 12.33 -6.72
N THR A 15 -5.57 12.25 -5.87
CA THR A 15 -5.62 11.48 -4.62
C THR A 15 -6.44 12.14 -3.52
N ARG A 16 -6.91 13.39 -3.70
CA ARG A 16 -7.86 14.02 -2.77
C ARG A 16 -9.25 13.44 -2.91
N ASN A 17 -9.56 12.88 -4.07
CA ASN A 17 -10.81 12.18 -4.31
C ASN A 17 -10.66 10.75 -3.80
N VAL A 18 -11.71 10.20 -3.14
CA VAL A 18 -11.66 8.84 -2.61
C VAL A 18 -11.41 7.81 -3.73
N TYR A 19 -11.99 8.03 -4.91
CA TYR A 19 -11.78 7.12 -6.03
C TYR A 19 -10.35 7.22 -6.57
N GLY A 20 -9.74 8.41 -6.52
CA GLY A 20 -8.35 8.59 -6.89
C GLY A 20 -7.40 7.91 -5.92
N ALA A 21 -7.68 8.01 -4.62
CA ALA A 21 -6.89 7.36 -3.58
C ALA A 21 -6.95 5.83 -3.72
N GLU A 22 -8.15 5.29 -3.91
CA GLU A 22 -8.34 3.86 -4.14
C GLU A 22 -7.64 3.41 -5.42
N ALA A 23 -7.76 4.18 -6.50
CA ALA A 23 -7.16 3.86 -7.79
C ALA A 23 -5.64 3.78 -7.69
N LYS A 24 -5.02 4.69 -6.94
CA LYS A 24 -3.57 4.71 -6.71
C LYS A 24 -3.12 3.44 -6.01
N TYR A 25 -3.85 3.04 -4.96
CA TYR A 25 -3.57 1.79 -4.26
C TYR A 25 -3.73 0.58 -5.18
N ARG A 26 -4.83 0.52 -5.94
CA ARG A 26 -5.11 -0.64 -6.80
C ARG A 26 -4.11 -0.76 -7.94
N LEU A 27 -3.62 0.34 -8.46
CA LEU A 27 -2.55 0.33 -9.46
C LEU A 27 -1.28 -0.28 -8.87
N ALA A 28 -0.90 0.14 -7.66
CA ALA A 28 0.28 -0.40 -6.98
C ALA A 28 0.11 -1.90 -6.69
N GLN A 29 -1.07 -2.33 -6.25
CA GLN A 29 -1.36 -3.74 -5.99
C GLN A 29 -1.28 -4.57 -7.27
N TYR A 30 -1.81 -4.05 -8.37
CA TYR A 30 -1.73 -4.72 -9.68
C TYR A 30 -0.28 -4.92 -10.11
N LEU A 31 0.56 -3.88 -9.95
CA LEU A 31 1.98 -3.98 -10.28
C LEU A 31 2.68 -5.03 -9.43
N PHE A 32 2.35 -5.09 -8.14
CA PHE A 32 2.87 -6.10 -7.24
C PHE A 32 2.46 -7.51 -7.69
N ASP A 33 1.17 -7.70 -7.97
CA ASP A 33 0.61 -9.01 -8.32
C ASP A 33 1.15 -9.54 -9.65
N THR A 34 1.54 -8.64 -10.56
CA THR A 34 2.10 -9.02 -11.86
C THR A 34 3.62 -9.11 -11.85
N GLY A 35 4.24 -9.03 -10.68
CA GLY A 35 5.69 -9.20 -10.52
C GLY A 35 6.52 -7.95 -10.79
N LYS A 36 5.88 -6.81 -11.04
CA LYS A 36 6.57 -5.53 -11.28
C LYS A 36 6.83 -4.84 -9.94
N ILE A 37 7.67 -5.45 -9.12
CA ILE A 37 7.87 -5.05 -7.72
C ILE A 37 8.47 -3.65 -7.61
N ALA A 38 9.46 -3.32 -8.41
CA ALA A 38 10.09 -2.00 -8.39
C ALA A 38 9.10 -0.89 -8.77
N ASP A 39 8.26 -1.15 -9.78
CA ASP A 39 7.23 -0.20 -10.20
C ASP A 39 6.15 -0.04 -9.12
N SER A 40 5.78 -1.13 -8.46
CA SER A 40 4.83 -1.09 -7.34
C SER A 40 5.37 -0.23 -6.20
N GLU A 41 6.63 -0.43 -5.82
CA GLU A 41 7.29 0.37 -4.79
C GLU A 41 7.24 1.85 -5.15
N LYS A 42 7.58 2.18 -6.39
CA LYS A 42 7.59 3.55 -6.87
C LYS A 42 6.21 4.21 -6.76
N GLU A 43 5.15 3.48 -7.11
CA GLU A 43 3.78 3.98 -7.00
C GLU A 43 3.39 4.23 -5.55
N VAL A 44 3.73 3.32 -4.65
CA VAL A 44 3.42 3.48 -3.23
C VAL A 44 4.18 4.67 -2.65
N LEU A 45 5.48 4.76 -2.90
CA LEU A 45 6.30 5.86 -2.38
C LEU A 45 5.81 7.22 -2.91
N ASN A 46 5.42 7.26 -4.18
CA ASN A 46 4.83 8.47 -4.76
C ASN A 46 3.53 8.85 -4.04
N TYR A 47 2.69 7.87 -3.74
CA TYR A 47 1.44 8.11 -3.01
C TYR A 47 1.69 8.66 -1.61
N LEU A 48 2.72 8.16 -0.92
CA LEU A 48 3.05 8.62 0.44
C LEU A 48 3.53 10.06 0.47
N GLU A 49 4.06 10.58 -0.64
CA GLU A 49 4.49 11.98 -0.74
C GLU A 49 3.34 12.94 -1.00
N VAL A 50 2.19 12.42 -1.44
CA VAL A 50 1.03 13.24 -1.80
C VAL A 50 0.13 13.38 -0.58
N SER A 51 -0.28 14.62 -0.28
CA SER A 51 -1.25 14.85 0.79
C SER A 51 -2.62 14.31 0.40
N THR A 52 -3.20 13.47 1.26
CA THR A 52 -4.53 12.91 1.04
C THR A 52 -5.30 12.83 2.36
N PRO A 53 -6.60 13.15 2.37
CA PRO A 53 -7.43 12.95 3.56
C PRO A 53 -7.94 11.50 3.70
N HIS A 54 -7.70 10.63 2.72
CA HIS A 54 -8.23 9.27 2.70
C HIS A 54 -7.25 8.30 3.35
N THR A 55 -7.19 8.34 4.67
CA THR A 55 -6.20 7.60 5.47
C THR A 55 -6.31 6.09 5.36
N TYR A 56 -7.52 5.55 5.08
CA TYR A 56 -7.68 4.12 4.91
C TYR A 56 -6.85 3.59 3.72
N TRP A 57 -6.98 4.24 2.56
CA TRP A 57 -6.23 3.81 1.37
C TRP A 57 -4.74 4.04 1.52
N LEU A 58 -4.37 5.10 2.26
CA LEU A 58 -2.98 5.33 2.63
C LEU A 58 -2.45 4.20 3.51
N ALA A 59 -3.23 3.78 4.51
CA ALA A 59 -2.87 2.68 5.40
C ALA A 59 -2.71 1.37 4.62
N ARG A 60 -3.61 1.08 3.69
CA ARG A 60 -3.50 -0.10 2.83
C ARG A 60 -2.24 -0.05 1.97
N SER A 61 -1.83 1.13 1.54
CA SER A 61 -0.60 1.32 0.78
C SER A 61 0.64 1.04 1.63
N PHE A 62 0.63 1.40 2.91
CA PHE A 62 1.70 1.03 3.85
C PHE A 62 1.80 -0.48 4.02
N VAL A 63 0.65 -1.17 4.13
CA VAL A 63 0.63 -2.63 4.23
C VAL A 63 1.24 -3.25 2.96
N LEU A 64 0.85 -2.73 1.79
CA LEU A 64 1.42 -3.19 0.52
C LEU A 64 2.93 -2.94 0.47
N LEU A 65 3.38 -1.80 0.96
CA LEU A 65 4.81 -1.47 1.00
C LEU A 65 5.58 -2.49 1.84
N SER A 66 5.01 -2.92 2.97
CA SER A 66 5.62 -3.97 3.78
C SER A 66 5.71 -5.29 3.01
N ASP A 67 4.68 -5.64 2.23
CA ASP A 67 4.69 -6.83 1.38
C ASP A 67 5.78 -6.73 0.30
N ILE A 68 5.97 -5.55 -0.27
CA ILE A 68 7.02 -5.29 -1.25
C ILE A 68 8.40 -5.56 -0.64
N TYR A 69 8.67 -5.00 0.54
CA TYR A 69 9.98 -5.19 1.18
C TYR A 69 10.19 -6.64 1.64
N ALA A 70 9.13 -7.32 2.09
CA ALA A 70 9.21 -8.75 2.39
C ALA A 70 9.58 -9.56 1.15
N LYS A 71 8.99 -9.20 0.00
CA LYS A 71 9.27 -9.86 -1.29
C LYS A 71 10.73 -9.62 -1.74
N LEU A 72 11.29 -8.46 -1.41
CA LEU A 72 12.67 -8.11 -1.72
C LEU A 72 13.67 -8.62 -0.67
N ASP A 73 13.22 -9.46 0.25
CA ASP A 73 14.02 -10.02 1.36
C ASP A 73 14.56 -8.92 2.29
N ARG A 74 13.78 -7.87 2.50
CA ARG A 74 14.10 -6.76 3.40
C ARG A 74 13.12 -6.78 4.57
N LYS A 75 13.15 -7.87 5.33
CA LYS A 75 12.18 -8.14 6.40
C LYS A 75 12.20 -7.10 7.52
N LEU A 76 13.38 -6.58 7.85
CA LEU A 76 13.50 -5.57 8.88
C LEU A 76 12.73 -4.30 8.51
N GLU A 77 12.88 -3.83 7.29
CA GLU A 77 12.17 -2.65 6.80
C GLU A 77 10.66 -2.90 6.72
N ALA A 78 10.26 -4.08 6.24
CA ALA A 78 8.85 -4.48 6.21
C ALA A 78 8.23 -4.39 7.61
N ARG A 79 8.93 -4.92 8.61
CA ARG A 79 8.50 -4.89 10.00
C ARG A 79 8.38 -3.46 10.52
N GLN A 80 9.35 -2.61 10.21
CA GLN A 80 9.35 -1.21 10.66
C GLN A 80 8.14 -0.45 10.11
N TYR A 81 7.79 -0.65 8.85
CA TYR A 81 6.60 -0.02 8.28
C TYR A 81 5.31 -0.50 8.94
N LEU A 82 5.20 -1.80 9.23
CA LEU A 82 4.03 -2.35 9.91
C LEU A 82 3.90 -1.83 11.34
N LEU A 83 5.00 -1.76 12.08
CA LEU A 83 4.97 -1.26 13.46
C LEU A 83 4.65 0.23 13.50
N SER A 84 5.18 1.00 12.56
CA SER A 84 4.87 2.42 12.44
C SER A 84 3.39 2.63 12.14
N LEU A 85 2.83 1.85 11.24
CA LEU A 85 1.42 1.92 10.91
C LEU A 85 0.55 1.53 12.11
N LYS A 86 0.90 0.46 12.80
CA LYS A 86 0.20 0.00 14.00
C LYS A 86 0.13 1.10 15.06
N GLN A 87 1.21 1.86 15.23
CA GLN A 87 1.30 2.93 16.21
C GLN A 87 0.48 4.15 15.79
N ASN A 88 0.44 4.48 14.51
CA ASN A 88 -0.11 5.74 14.01
C ASN A 88 -1.53 5.61 13.42
N TYR A 89 -2.01 4.40 13.16
CA TYR A 89 -3.32 4.18 12.57
C TYR A 89 -4.15 3.28 13.50
N GLN A 90 -5.16 3.85 14.13
CA GLN A 90 -5.95 3.15 15.15
C GLN A 90 -7.44 3.18 14.83
N ALA A 91 -7.79 3.08 13.57
CA ALA A 91 -9.18 2.97 13.15
C ALA A 91 -9.69 1.54 13.37
N ASN A 92 -10.98 1.41 13.63
CA ASN A 92 -11.62 0.10 13.85
C ASN A 92 -12.06 -0.48 12.49
N ASP A 93 -11.09 -1.00 11.74
CA ASP A 93 -11.33 -1.61 10.43
C ASP A 93 -10.41 -2.83 10.24
N ASP A 94 -10.27 -3.31 9.00
CA ASP A 94 -9.50 -4.50 8.68
C ASP A 94 -7.97 -4.30 8.71
N ILE A 95 -7.49 -3.07 8.82
CA ILE A 95 -6.04 -2.77 8.80
C ILE A 95 -5.32 -3.44 9.96
N ALA A 96 -5.89 -3.40 11.16
CA ALA A 96 -5.26 -4.03 12.33
C ALA A 96 -5.00 -5.53 12.11
N GLY A 97 -5.98 -6.23 11.55
CA GLY A 97 -5.83 -7.65 11.22
C GLY A 97 -4.77 -7.89 10.15
N MET A 98 -4.69 -7.02 9.16
CA MET A 98 -3.66 -7.10 8.12
C MET A 98 -2.27 -6.94 8.72
N ILE A 99 -2.08 -5.98 9.62
CA ILE A 99 -0.80 -5.73 10.28
C ILE A 99 -0.38 -6.96 11.07
N GLU A 100 -1.26 -7.49 11.91
CA GLU A 100 -0.95 -8.64 12.76
C GLU A 100 -0.62 -9.88 11.94
N SER A 101 -1.37 -10.14 10.87
CA SER A 101 -1.13 -11.26 9.98
C SER A 101 0.26 -11.18 9.34
N ARG A 102 0.68 -10.01 8.94
CA ARG A 102 1.98 -9.81 8.29
C ARG A 102 3.14 -9.84 9.28
N LEU A 103 2.96 -9.27 10.48
CA LEU A 103 3.97 -9.36 11.53
C LEU A 103 4.21 -10.81 11.93
N GLU A 104 3.16 -11.61 12.03
CA GLU A 104 3.26 -13.03 12.33
C GLU A 104 4.06 -13.77 11.25
N LYS A 105 3.80 -13.49 9.98
CA LYS A 105 4.55 -14.06 8.87
C LYS A 105 6.03 -13.69 8.91
N LEU A 106 6.35 -12.45 9.26
CA LEU A 106 7.73 -11.99 9.32
C LEU A 106 8.53 -12.64 10.46
N ASN A 107 7.83 -13.13 11.49
CA ASN A 107 8.46 -13.83 12.61
C ASN A 107 8.75 -15.31 12.30
N GLU A 108 8.24 -15.82 11.21
CA GLU A 108 8.59 -17.16 10.72
C GLU A 108 9.96 -17.12 10.04
#